data_713529c7a226bf610abefa1e87e55d10
#
_entry.id   713529c7a226bf610abefa1e87e55d10
#
_cell.length_a   1.000
_cell.length_b   1.000
_cell.length_c   1.000
_cell.angle_alpha   90.00
_cell.angle_beta   90.00
_cell.angle_gamma   90.00
#
_symmetry.space_group_name_H-M   'P 1'
#
loop_
_entity.id
_entity.type
_entity.pdbx_description
1 polymer ?
#
loop_
_entity_poly.entity_id
_entity_poly.type
_entity_poly.pdbx_seq_one_letter_code
_entity_poly.pdbx_strand_id
1 'polypeptide(L)'
;MIDTFYQKENLEVYKRYLYFQLKDDSRFQTQFNDNEYHITYQSRTASIHFHDIGMIEEKIISDDKQIFYLHFPLTTFPIALELYQCMINKLIEEKVEPMKVVLCCSGGMTSGFFKEKMQNHILKNNLPLIIEGAAVHTVEKKCLYYDVVLLAPQMGYKKEEIETLTHKYVGVIDPQVFATYDCGALYKQIQYYYRRNKE
;
A
#
# COMPACT_ATOMS: atom_id res chain seq x y z
N MET A 1 -31.20 -15.60 23.28
CA MET A 1 -30.75 -14.33 23.87
C MET A 1 -29.64 -14.70 24.85
N ILE A 2 -28.41 -14.27 24.61
CA ILE A 2 -27.31 -14.51 25.57
C ILE A 2 -27.60 -13.64 26.80
N ASP A 3 -27.54 -14.23 27.98
CA ASP A 3 -27.72 -13.51 29.24
C ASP A 3 -26.67 -12.39 29.34
N THR A 4 -27.09 -11.21 29.77
CA THR A 4 -26.21 -10.03 29.93
C THR A 4 -25.02 -10.30 30.86
N PHE A 5 -25.19 -11.20 31.84
CA PHE A 5 -24.10 -11.67 32.68
C PHE A 5 -22.99 -12.36 31.82
N TYR A 6 -23.36 -13.34 30.99
CA TYR A 6 -22.39 -14.03 30.15
C TYR A 6 -21.75 -13.11 29.10
N GLN A 7 -22.47 -12.11 28.60
CA GLN A 7 -21.88 -11.11 27.68
C GLN A 7 -20.76 -10.33 28.37
N LYS A 8 -21.00 -9.88 29.60
CA LYS A 8 -20.02 -9.13 30.39
C LYS A 8 -18.80 -9.99 30.73
N GLU A 9 -19.00 -11.21 31.20
CA GLU A 9 -17.91 -12.13 31.55
C GLU A 9 -17.08 -12.49 30.29
N ASN A 10 -17.72 -12.76 29.17
CA ASN A 10 -17.01 -13.03 27.90
C ASN A 10 -16.19 -11.83 27.45
N LEU A 11 -16.70 -10.60 27.62
CA LEU A 11 -15.98 -9.39 27.27
C LEU A 11 -14.73 -9.22 28.14
N GLU A 12 -14.83 -9.44 29.45
CA GLU A 12 -13.70 -9.36 30.38
C GLU A 12 -12.64 -10.44 30.07
N VAL A 13 -13.07 -11.64 29.74
CA VAL A 13 -12.13 -12.72 29.32
C VAL A 13 -11.44 -12.34 28.01
N TYR A 14 -12.17 -11.77 27.03
CA TYR A 14 -11.59 -11.32 25.77
C TYR A 14 -10.59 -10.18 25.95
N LYS A 15 -10.93 -9.15 26.75
CA LYS A 15 -10.02 -8.06 27.14
C LYS A 15 -8.72 -8.62 27.73
N ARG A 16 -8.84 -9.51 28.73
CA ARG A 16 -7.70 -10.12 29.39
C ARG A 16 -6.82 -10.92 28.41
N TYR A 17 -7.44 -11.65 27.49
CA TYR A 17 -6.72 -12.37 26.44
C TYR A 17 -5.91 -11.40 25.57
N LEU A 18 -6.53 -10.34 25.05
CA LEU A 18 -5.84 -9.35 24.22
C LEU A 18 -4.73 -8.63 25.00
N TYR A 19 -4.97 -8.30 26.26
CA TYR A 19 -3.94 -7.72 27.12
C TYR A 19 -2.68 -8.60 27.16
N PHE A 20 -2.82 -9.92 27.39
CA PHE A 20 -1.69 -10.82 27.43
C PHE A 20 -1.02 -11.04 26.07
N GLN A 21 -1.74 -10.92 24.97
CA GLN A 21 -1.15 -10.95 23.64
C GLN A 21 -0.32 -9.70 23.33
N LEU A 22 -0.74 -8.55 23.80
CA LEU A 22 -0.18 -7.25 23.45
C LEU A 22 0.94 -6.79 24.38
N LYS A 23 0.84 -7.06 25.70
CA LYS A 23 1.75 -6.50 26.71
C LYS A 23 3.20 -6.90 26.51
N ASP A 24 3.45 -8.12 26.02
CA ASP A 24 4.79 -8.71 25.83
C ASP A 24 5.25 -8.66 24.37
N ASP A 25 4.45 -8.07 23.47
CA ASP A 25 4.79 -7.93 22.04
C ASP A 25 5.67 -6.70 21.83
N SER A 26 6.97 -6.93 21.72
CA SER A 26 7.98 -5.86 21.55
C SER A 26 7.85 -5.03 20.27
N ARG A 27 7.01 -5.44 19.32
CA ARG A 27 6.74 -4.68 18.09
C ARG A 27 5.94 -3.41 18.38
N PHE A 28 5.14 -3.39 19.44
CA PHE A 28 4.16 -2.36 19.73
C PHE A 28 4.50 -1.56 20.98
N GLN A 29 4.16 -0.28 20.95
CA GLN A 29 3.99 0.50 22.17
C GLN A 29 2.51 0.45 22.54
N THR A 30 2.20 0.01 23.77
CA THR A 30 0.81 -0.23 24.20
C THR A 30 0.46 0.56 25.42
N GLN A 31 -0.78 1.03 25.48
CA GLN A 31 -1.40 1.64 26.66
C GLN A 31 -2.75 0.98 26.89
N PHE A 32 -3.03 0.62 28.13
CA PHE A 32 -4.23 -0.12 28.51
C PHE A 32 -5.03 0.68 29.55
N ASN A 33 -6.28 0.94 29.21
CA ASN A 33 -7.30 1.47 30.12
C ASN A 33 -8.41 0.42 30.26
N ASP A 34 -9.32 0.62 31.24
CA ASP A 34 -10.38 -0.35 31.51
C ASP A 34 -11.23 -0.71 30.30
N ASN A 35 -11.55 0.27 29.46
CA ASN A 35 -12.44 0.11 28.32
C ASN A 35 -11.79 0.40 26.96
N GLU A 36 -10.49 0.70 26.93
CA GLU A 36 -9.82 1.02 25.67
C GLU A 36 -8.34 0.61 25.71
N TYR A 37 -7.88 -0.06 24.65
CA TYR A 37 -6.49 -0.39 24.43
C TYR A 37 -5.96 0.40 23.24
N HIS A 38 -4.81 1.05 23.42
CA HIS A 38 -4.09 1.76 22.36
C HIS A 38 -2.82 1.00 21.99
N ILE A 39 -2.59 0.86 20.69
CA ILE A 39 -1.47 0.12 20.12
C ILE A 39 -0.80 1.02 19.09
N THR A 40 0.46 1.37 19.30
CA THR A 40 1.22 2.18 18.36
C THR A 40 2.27 1.33 17.67
N TYR A 41 2.30 1.42 16.35
CA TYR A 41 3.29 0.80 15.48
C TYR A 41 3.78 1.83 14.46
N GLN A 42 5.07 2.23 14.56
CA GLN A 42 5.64 3.31 13.75
C GLN A 42 4.80 4.61 13.83
N SER A 43 4.25 5.08 12.71
CA SER A 43 3.40 6.28 12.62
C SER A 43 1.89 5.99 12.73
N ARG A 44 1.50 4.74 13.02
CA ARG A 44 0.10 4.32 13.08
C ARG A 44 -0.33 4.08 14.52
N THR A 45 -1.54 4.46 14.84
CA THR A 45 -2.16 4.17 16.13
C THR A 45 -3.45 3.41 15.92
N ALA A 46 -3.55 2.23 16.53
CA ALA A 46 -4.80 1.48 16.63
C ALA A 46 -5.41 1.69 18.01
N SER A 47 -6.74 1.68 18.07
CA SER A 47 -7.47 1.57 19.35
C SER A 47 -8.54 0.50 19.28
N ILE A 48 -8.73 -0.19 20.40
CA ILE A 48 -9.78 -1.18 20.62
C ILE A 48 -10.62 -0.68 21.76
N HIS A 49 -11.86 -0.32 21.48
CA HIS A 49 -12.80 0.13 22.50
C HIS A 49 -13.81 -0.98 22.83
N PHE A 50 -14.01 -1.24 24.13
CA PHE A 50 -14.89 -2.28 24.64
C PHE A 50 -16.12 -1.63 25.26
N HIS A 51 -17.27 -1.76 24.63
CA HIS A 51 -18.53 -1.22 25.11
C HIS A 51 -19.23 -2.21 26.05
N ASP A 52 -19.82 -1.73 27.13
CA ASP A 52 -20.48 -2.54 28.18
C ASP A 52 -21.55 -3.51 27.66
N ILE A 53 -22.10 -3.22 26.48
CA ILE A 53 -23.10 -4.07 25.81
C ILE A 53 -22.49 -5.24 25.03
N GLY A 54 -21.19 -5.51 25.19
CA GLY A 54 -20.49 -6.58 24.46
C GLY A 54 -20.17 -6.24 23.01
N MET A 55 -20.19 -4.96 22.63
CA MET A 55 -19.72 -4.48 21.33
C MET A 55 -18.25 -4.11 21.41
N ILE A 56 -17.53 -4.38 20.34
CA ILE A 56 -16.11 -4.04 20.18
C ILE A 56 -15.97 -3.10 18.98
N GLU A 57 -15.22 -2.03 19.18
CA GLU A 57 -14.85 -1.10 18.11
C GLU A 57 -13.34 -1.14 17.92
N GLU A 58 -12.90 -1.36 16.71
CA GLU A 58 -11.49 -1.37 16.32
C GLU A 58 -11.25 -0.32 15.24
N LYS A 59 -10.25 0.54 15.41
CA LYS A 59 -9.89 1.54 14.42
C LYS A 59 -8.39 1.73 14.34
N ILE A 60 -7.89 2.12 13.15
CA ILE A 60 -6.49 2.53 12.94
C ILE A 60 -6.48 3.92 12.31
N ILE A 61 -5.66 4.79 12.88
CA ILE A 61 -5.35 6.12 12.36
C ILE A 61 -3.91 6.12 11.83
N SER A 62 -3.70 6.68 10.65
CA SER A 62 -2.39 6.93 10.06
C SER A 62 -2.42 8.29 9.35
N ASP A 63 -1.47 9.18 9.67
CA ASP A 63 -1.41 10.54 9.10
C ASP A 63 -2.75 11.29 9.19
N ASP A 64 -3.36 11.27 10.38
CA ASP A 64 -4.67 11.87 10.70
C ASP A 64 -5.86 11.32 9.88
N LYS A 65 -5.68 10.19 9.20
CA LYS A 65 -6.74 9.52 8.44
C LYS A 65 -7.07 8.17 9.05
N GLN A 66 -8.36 7.89 9.15
CA GLN A 66 -8.83 6.56 9.53
C GLN A 66 -8.64 5.61 8.34
N ILE A 67 -7.78 4.60 8.50
CA ILE A 67 -7.43 3.62 7.46
C ILE A 67 -8.04 2.24 7.69
N PHE A 68 -8.63 2.04 8.87
CA PHE A 68 -9.32 0.82 9.26
C PHE A 68 -10.40 1.15 10.29
N TYR A 69 -11.54 0.47 10.19
CA TYR A 69 -12.63 0.55 11.16
C TYR A 69 -13.46 -0.72 11.14
N LEU A 70 -13.67 -1.31 12.30
CA LEU A 70 -14.63 -2.40 12.53
C LEU A 70 -15.44 -2.08 13.78
N HIS A 71 -16.72 -2.48 13.75
CA HIS A 71 -17.62 -2.41 14.87
C HIS A 71 -18.49 -3.67 14.87
N PHE A 72 -18.35 -4.52 15.89
CA PHE A 72 -18.96 -5.84 15.89
C PHE A 72 -19.31 -6.31 17.30
N PRO A 73 -20.36 -7.16 17.45
CA PRO A 73 -20.68 -7.81 18.72
C PRO A 73 -19.71 -8.96 19.01
N LEU A 74 -19.31 -9.13 20.26
CA LEU A 74 -18.57 -10.32 20.70
C LEU A 74 -19.51 -11.54 20.74
N THR A 75 -19.68 -12.20 19.60
CA THR A 75 -20.55 -13.38 19.49
C THR A 75 -19.82 -14.67 19.84
N THR A 76 -18.64 -14.86 19.25
CA THR A 76 -17.74 -15.98 19.54
C THR A 76 -16.29 -15.53 19.53
N PHE A 77 -15.45 -16.18 20.35
CA PHE A 77 -14.03 -15.89 20.41
C PHE A 77 -13.30 -16.08 19.04
N PRO A 78 -13.48 -17.17 18.29
CA PRO A 78 -12.80 -17.35 17.01
C PRO A 78 -13.04 -16.21 16.05
N ILE A 79 -14.29 -15.78 15.87
CA ILE A 79 -14.64 -14.66 14.98
C ILE A 79 -13.98 -13.36 15.45
N ALA A 80 -14.08 -13.06 16.76
CA ALA A 80 -13.48 -11.84 17.31
C ALA A 80 -11.94 -11.84 17.15
N LEU A 81 -11.29 -12.99 17.30
CA LEU A 81 -9.85 -13.12 17.09
C LEU A 81 -9.45 -12.98 15.63
N GLU A 82 -10.25 -13.47 14.68
CA GLU A 82 -10.02 -13.24 13.24
C GLU A 82 -10.12 -11.75 12.91
N LEU A 83 -11.12 -11.04 13.43
CA LEU A 83 -11.29 -9.60 13.21
C LEU A 83 -10.13 -8.80 13.84
N TYR A 84 -9.76 -9.11 15.08
CA TYR A 84 -8.56 -8.56 15.71
C TYR A 84 -7.30 -8.81 14.87
N GLN A 85 -7.12 -10.02 14.33
CA GLN A 85 -5.96 -10.32 13.49
C GLN A 85 -5.99 -9.52 12.18
N CYS A 86 -7.16 -9.26 11.60
CA CYS A 86 -7.30 -8.36 10.44
C CYS A 86 -6.82 -6.94 10.79
N MET A 87 -7.19 -6.43 11.97
CA MET A 87 -6.72 -5.12 12.46
C MET A 87 -5.20 -5.11 12.65
N ILE A 88 -4.62 -6.12 13.32
CA ILE A 88 -3.17 -6.21 13.54
C ILE A 88 -2.42 -6.31 12.20
N ASN A 89 -2.88 -7.13 11.27
CA ASN A 89 -2.26 -7.25 9.94
C ASN A 89 -2.29 -5.89 9.21
N LYS A 90 -3.39 -5.15 9.31
CA LYS A 90 -3.50 -3.81 8.73
C LYS A 90 -2.61 -2.78 9.43
N LEU A 91 -2.44 -2.89 10.75
CA LEU A 91 -1.58 -2.02 11.53
C LEU A 91 -0.10 -2.16 11.14
N ILE A 92 0.38 -3.41 10.97
CA ILE A 92 1.77 -3.71 10.60
C ILE A 92 2.03 -3.71 9.09
N GLU A 93 0.98 -3.55 8.26
CA GLU A 93 1.12 -3.49 6.81
C GLU A 93 2.13 -2.40 6.42
N GLU A 94 3.22 -2.77 5.78
CA GLU A 94 4.22 -1.81 5.34
C GLU A 94 3.59 -0.78 4.38
N LYS A 95 3.88 0.48 4.62
CA LYS A 95 3.48 1.57 3.73
C LYS A 95 4.39 1.50 2.49
N VAL A 96 3.96 0.73 1.50
CA VAL A 96 4.68 0.68 0.23
C VAL A 96 4.40 1.99 -0.51
N GLU A 97 5.39 2.89 -0.53
CA GLU A 97 5.28 4.08 -1.38
C GLU A 97 5.19 3.65 -2.85
N PRO A 98 4.21 4.17 -3.60
CA PRO A 98 4.04 3.76 -4.97
C PRO A 98 5.23 4.22 -5.82
N MET A 99 5.77 3.31 -6.63
CA MET A 99 6.78 3.63 -7.64
C MET A 99 6.22 4.64 -8.65
N LYS A 100 6.94 5.73 -8.86
CA LYS A 100 6.57 6.76 -9.84
C LYS A 100 7.28 6.50 -11.16
N VAL A 101 6.52 6.27 -12.21
CA VAL A 101 7.04 5.86 -13.53
C VAL A 101 6.54 6.80 -14.62
N VAL A 102 7.42 7.16 -15.54
CA VAL A 102 7.05 7.87 -16.76
C VAL A 102 7.36 7.03 -18.01
N LEU A 103 6.36 6.89 -18.87
CA LEU A 103 6.50 6.32 -20.22
C LEU A 103 6.67 7.43 -21.24
N CYS A 104 7.73 7.38 -22.04
CA CYS A 104 8.07 8.44 -22.98
C CYS A 104 8.04 7.96 -24.42
N CYS A 105 7.34 8.67 -25.28
CA CYS A 105 7.40 8.54 -26.73
C CYS A 105 7.63 9.90 -27.41
N SER A 106 7.75 9.94 -28.72
CA SER A 106 8.03 11.18 -29.46
C SER A 106 7.01 12.28 -29.18
N GLY A 107 5.72 11.98 -29.33
CA GLY A 107 4.63 12.94 -29.19
C GLY A 107 3.75 12.80 -27.95
N GLY A 108 4.00 11.79 -27.10
CA GLY A 108 3.21 11.53 -25.90
C GLY A 108 1.89 10.77 -26.10
N MET A 109 1.38 10.64 -27.33
CA MET A 109 0.08 10.01 -27.60
C MET A 109 0.09 8.49 -27.31
N THR A 110 1.04 7.75 -27.86
CA THR A 110 1.10 6.30 -27.66
C THR A 110 1.44 5.92 -26.23
N SER A 111 2.35 6.68 -25.58
CA SER A 111 2.64 6.50 -24.16
C SER A 111 1.44 6.86 -23.27
N GLY A 112 0.62 7.82 -23.68
CA GLY A 112 -0.65 8.16 -23.03
C GLY A 112 -1.65 7.01 -23.08
N PHE A 113 -1.79 6.36 -24.23
CA PHE A 113 -2.67 5.20 -24.39
C PHE A 113 -2.19 3.98 -23.56
N PHE A 114 -0.87 3.71 -23.58
CA PHE A 114 -0.32 2.63 -22.76
C PHE A 114 -0.48 2.89 -21.26
N LYS A 115 -0.28 4.15 -20.84
CA LYS A 115 -0.58 4.61 -19.47
C LYS A 115 -2.00 4.25 -19.04
N GLU A 116 -3.00 4.53 -19.90
CA GLU A 116 -4.41 4.27 -19.58
C GLU A 116 -4.67 2.77 -19.36
N LYS A 117 -4.11 1.90 -20.23
CA LYS A 117 -4.18 0.44 -20.03
C LYS A 117 -3.49 0.00 -18.75
N MET A 118 -2.31 0.57 -18.45
CA MET A 118 -1.60 0.26 -17.21
C MET A 118 -2.37 0.73 -15.96
N GLN A 119 -3.07 1.86 -16.00
CA GLN A 119 -3.90 2.32 -14.87
C GLN A 119 -4.98 1.30 -14.52
N ASN A 120 -5.66 0.72 -15.52
CA ASN A 120 -6.63 -0.34 -15.30
C ASN A 120 -5.97 -1.61 -14.71
N HIS A 121 -4.78 -1.96 -15.18
CA HIS A 121 -4.01 -3.09 -14.64
C HIS A 121 -3.56 -2.86 -13.19
N ILE A 122 -3.12 -1.64 -12.85
CA ILE A 122 -2.75 -1.21 -11.50
C ILE A 122 -3.93 -1.35 -10.54
N LEU A 123 -5.09 -0.82 -10.90
CA LEU A 123 -6.31 -0.90 -10.09
C LEU A 123 -6.77 -2.35 -9.88
N LYS A 124 -6.80 -3.14 -10.95
CA LYS A 124 -7.24 -4.55 -10.88
C LYS A 124 -6.35 -5.42 -10.00
N ASN A 125 -5.04 -5.15 -9.94
CA ASN A 125 -4.07 -5.95 -9.21
C ASN A 125 -3.54 -5.28 -7.95
N ASN A 126 -4.11 -4.13 -7.55
CA ASN A 126 -3.70 -3.33 -6.39
C ASN A 126 -2.17 -3.08 -6.34
N LEU A 127 -1.58 -2.69 -7.49
CA LEU A 127 -0.14 -2.50 -7.58
C LEU A 127 0.28 -1.14 -7.01
N PRO A 128 1.36 -1.05 -6.24
CA PRO A 128 1.87 0.21 -5.71
C PRO A 128 2.65 0.99 -6.78
N LEU A 129 1.95 1.51 -7.77
CA LEU A 129 2.52 2.15 -8.96
C LEU A 129 1.69 3.36 -9.40
N ILE A 130 2.38 4.48 -9.62
CA ILE A 130 1.85 5.66 -10.29
C ILE A 130 2.53 5.77 -11.64
N ILE A 131 1.76 5.86 -12.73
CA ILE A 131 2.29 5.88 -14.08
C ILE A 131 1.79 7.10 -14.86
N GLU A 132 2.71 7.77 -15.56
CA GLU A 132 2.39 8.86 -16.47
C GLU A 132 2.91 8.59 -17.88
N GLY A 133 2.24 9.20 -18.88
CA GLY A 133 2.72 9.25 -20.26
C GLY A 133 3.21 10.66 -20.59
N ALA A 134 4.35 10.78 -21.26
CA ALA A 134 4.93 12.06 -21.63
C ALA A 134 5.59 12.03 -23.02
N ALA A 135 5.72 13.21 -23.64
CA ALA A 135 6.58 13.38 -24.78
C ALA A 135 8.05 13.48 -24.31
N VAL A 136 8.97 12.91 -25.09
CA VAL A 136 10.38 12.82 -24.68
C VAL A 136 11.02 14.17 -24.35
N HIS A 137 10.67 15.23 -25.04
CA HIS A 137 11.21 16.59 -24.81
C HIS A 137 10.73 17.21 -23.49
N THR A 138 9.73 16.62 -22.82
CA THR A 138 9.24 17.08 -21.51
C THR A 138 9.89 16.29 -20.35
N VAL A 139 10.59 15.20 -20.67
CA VAL A 139 11.18 14.30 -19.66
C VAL A 139 12.26 15.00 -18.86
N GLU A 140 13.12 15.81 -19.51
CA GLU A 140 14.18 16.55 -18.85
C GLU A 140 13.69 17.38 -17.64
N LYS A 141 12.49 17.96 -17.74
CA LYS A 141 11.88 18.74 -16.67
C LYS A 141 11.17 17.89 -15.61
N LYS A 142 10.76 16.68 -15.98
CA LYS A 142 9.93 15.81 -15.12
C LYS A 142 10.70 14.63 -14.51
N CYS A 143 11.82 14.23 -15.07
CA CYS A 143 12.57 13.02 -14.68
C CYS A 143 12.97 12.98 -13.21
N LEU A 144 13.19 14.12 -12.57
CA LEU A 144 13.53 14.20 -11.15
C LEU A 144 12.39 13.69 -10.24
N TYR A 145 11.16 13.75 -10.70
CA TYR A 145 9.98 13.34 -9.93
C TYR A 145 9.62 11.85 -10.08
N TYR A 146 10.31 11.13 -10.99
CA TYR A 146 10.02 9.73 -11.26
C TYR A 146 11.17 8.82 -10.82
N ASP A 147 10.80 7.66 -10.26
CA ASP A 147 11.75 6.62 -9.88
C ASP A 147 12.26 5.86 -11.12
N VAL A 148 11.42 5.73 -12.16
CA VAL A 148 11.74 5.00 -13.39
C VAL A 148 11.30 5.80 -14.61
N VAL A 149 12.22 5.89 -15.58
CA VAL A 149 11.96 6.46 -16.92
C VAL A 149 12.03 5.34 -17.95
N LEU A 150 10.96 5.14 -18.71
CA LEU A 150 10.91 4.14 -19.79
C LEU A 150 10.63 4.81 -21.13
N LEU A 151 11.48 4.54 -22.11
CA LEU A 151 11.37 5.04 -23.48
C LEU A 151 10.62 4.04 -24.34
N ALA A 152 9.73 4.53 -25.20
CA ALA A 152 9.21 3.74 -26.30
C ALA A 152 10.36 3.22 -27.19
N PRO A 153 10.22 2.06 -27.83
CA PRO A 153 11.32 1.43 -28.59
C PRO A 153 11.96 2.36 -29.62
N GLN A 154 11.16 3.16 -30.33
CA GLN A 154 11.63 4.12 -31.34
C GLN A 154 12.42 5.30 -30.75
N MET A 155 12.40 5.47 -29.42
CA MET A 155 13.13 6.53 -28.70
C MET A 155 14.41 6.01 -28.04
N GLY A 156 14.77 4.75 -28.25
CA GLY A 156 15.94 4.12 -27.64
C GLY A 156 17.26 4.86 -27.89
N TYR A 157 17.38 5.58 -29.02
CA TYR A 157 18.55 6.40 -29.34
C TYR A 157 18.76 7.59 -28.38
N LYS A 158 17.74 7.99 -27.62
CA LYS A 158 17.81 9.05 -26.60
C LYS A 158 18.21 8.53 -25.23
N LYS A 159 18.40 7.23 -25.05
CA LYS A 159 18.65 6.62 -23.74
C LYS A 159 19.85 7.24 -23.03
N GLU A 160 21.02 7.26 -23.67
CA GLU A 160 22.27 7.75 -23.07
C GLU A 160 22.18 9.23 -22.71
N GLU A 161 21.54 10.05 -23.55
CA GLU A 161 21.32 11.47 -23.30
C GLU A 161 20.49 11.67 -22.03
N ILE A 162 19.39 10.89 -21.90
CA ILE A 162 18.49 11.02 -20.73
C ILE A 162 19.14 10.43 -19.47
N GLU A 163 19.89 9.33 -19.55
CA GLU A 163 20.66 8.79 -18.42
C GLU A 163 21.68 9.81 -17.89
N THR A 164 22.37 10.51 -18.79
CA THR A 164 23.31 11.57 -18.43
C THR A 164 22.62 12.74 -17.71
N LEU A 165 21.46 13.15 -18.21
CA LEU A 165 20.69 14.27 -17.61
C LEU A 165 20.05 13.90 -16.28
N THR A 166 19.65 12.65 -16.11
CA THR A 166 18.85 12.23 -14.93
C THR A 166 19.66 11.58 -13.84
N HIS A 167 20.88 11.13 -14.18
CA HIS A 167 21.72 10.27 -13.33
C HIS A 167 20.99 9.00 -12.88
N LYS A 168 20.07 8.47 -13.73
CA LYS A 168 19.27 7.26 -13.47
C LYS A 168 19.42 6.30 -14.63
N TYR A 169 19.28 5.00 -14.35
CA TYR A 169 19.14 4.02 -15.43
C TYR A 169 17.81 4.21 -16.14
N VAL A 170 17.86 4.45 -17.43
CA VAL A 170 16.70 4.62 -18.31
C VAL A 170 16.43 3.33 -19.06
N GLY A 171 15.19 2.85 -19.00
CA GLY A 171 14.78 1.67 -19.74
C GLY A 171 14.27 1.99 -21.14
N VAL A 172 14.47 1.05 -22.06
CA VAL A 172 13.74 1.02 -23.34
C VAL A 172 12.74 -0.11 -23.25
N ILE A 173 11.48 0.19 -23.54
CA ILE A 173 10.41 -0.81 -23.51
C ILE A 173 10.66 -1.81 -24.63
N ASP A 174 10.53 -3.10 -24.33
CA ASP A 174 10.62 -4.16 -25.34
C ASP A 174 9.62 -3.89 -26.49
N PRO A 175 10.04 -3.98 -27.77
CA PRO A 175 9.17 -3.68 -28.91
C PRO A 175 7.88 -4.51 -28.93
N GLN A 176 7.93 -5.79 -28.53
CA GLN A 176 6.75 -6.64 -28.47
C GLN A 176 5.81 -6.21 -27.36
N VAL A 177 6.35 -5.92 -26.16
CA VAL A 177 5.58 -5.40 -25.01
C VAL A 177 4.89 -4.09 -25.37
N PHE A 178 5.61 -3.21 -26.07
CA PHE A 178 5.05 -1.91 -26.49
C PHE A 178 3.96 -2.06 -27.56
N ALA A 179 4.17 -2.93 -28.56
CA ALA A 179 3.22 -3.17 -29.64
C ALA A 179 1.93 -3.86 -29.17
N THR A 180 2.02 -4.76 -28.18
CA THR A 180 0.88 -5.51 -27.65
C THR A 180 0.24 -4.85 -26.45
N TYR A 181 0.85 -3.80 -25.88
CA TYR A 181 0.46 -3.20 -24.61
C TYR A 181 0.40 -4.19 -23.46
N ASP A 182 1.39 -5.11 -23.40
CA ASP A 182 1.46 -6.11 -22.33
C ASP A 182 1.81 -5.46 -21.00
N CYS A 183 0.77 -5.20 -20.20
CA CYS A 183 0.89 -4.55 -18.89
C CYS A 183 1.67 -5.40 -17.87
N GLY A 184 1.56 -6.73 -17.95
CA GLY A 184 2.27 -7.64 -17.04
C GLY A 184 3.77 -7.65 -17.29
N ALA A 185 4.17 -7.73 -18.57
CA ALA A 185 5.57 -7.67 -18.97
C ALA A 185 6.17 -6.28 -18.69
N LEU A 186 5.41 -5.19 -18.95
CA LEU A 186 5.84 -3.84 -18.64
C LEU A 186 6.08 -3.66 -17.14
N TYR A 187 5.20 -4.19 -16.28
CA TYR A 187 5.38 -4.10 -14.83
C TYR A 187 6.68 -4.79 -14.37
N LYS A 188 7.03 -5.95 -14.94
CA LYS A 188 8.32 -6.61 -14.65
C LYS A 188 9.51 -5.75 -15.06
N GLN A 189 9.46 -5.08 -16.22
CA GLN A 189 10.50 -4.15 -16.65
C GLN A 189 10.62 -2.95 -15.68
N ILE A 190 9.49 -2.39 -15.24
CA ILE A 190 9.45 -1.31 -14.25
C ILE A 190 10.17 -1.74 -12.96
N GLN A 191 9.83 -2.91 -12.43
CA GLN A 191 10.45 -3.43 -11.19
C GLN A 191 11.96 -3.62 -11.35
N TYR A 192 12.42 -4.09 -12.50
CA TYR A 192 13.84 -4.26 -12.80
C TYR A 192 14.59 -2.92 -12.75
N TYR A 193 14.11 -1.88 -13.45
CA TYR A 193 14.75 -0.57 -13.45
C TYR A 193 14.62 0.17 -12.13
N TYR A 194 13.51 -0.01 -11.41
CA TYR A 194 13.34 0.55 -10.07
C TYR A 194 14.41 0.05 -9.11
N ARG A 195 14.68 -1.26 -9.10
CA ARG A 195 15.73 -1.84 -8.24
C ARG A 195 17.10 -1.26 -8.58
N ARG A 196 17.45 -1.21 -9.85
CA ARG A 196 18.73 -0.64 -10.32
C ARG A 196 18.92 0.83 -9.97
N ASN A 197 17.87 1.59 -9.88
CA ASN A 197 17.91 3.02 -9.50
C ASN A 197 17.97 3.25 -7.98
N LYS A 198 17.82 2.18 -7.18
CA LYS A 198 17.92 2.22 -5.71
C LYS A 198 19.27 1.69 -5.18
N GLU A 199 20.01 0.94 -6.01
CA GLU A 199 21.39 0.51 -5.75
C GLU A 199 22.39 1.66 -5.96
#